data_22a16f7bbb1bf4f9705aa79932f05cce
#
_entry.id   22a16f7bbb1bf4f9705aa79932f05cce
#
_cell.length_a   1.000
_cell.length_b   1.000
_cell.length_c   1.000
_cell.angle_alpha   90.00
_cell.angle_beta   90.00
_cell.angle_gamma   90.00
#
_symmetry.space_group_name_H-M   'P 1'
#
loop_
_entity.id
_entity.type
_entity.pdbx_description
1 polymer ?
#
loop_
_entity_poly.entity_id
_entity_poly.type
_entity_poly.pdbx_seq_one_letter_code
_entity_poly.pdbx_strand_id
1 'polypeptide(L)'
;IQADLKTMTMNGVFAMSAVTALTAQNTTGVTGIMEVTPDFLGQQIDAVFTDIRPDAVKIGMVASEGLIARIAERLRFYKAENIVVDPVMVATSGARLIADGAVEALKRELLPLAALLTPNIPEAEVLSEMKISDAEDMIKAAEKISGEYGCAVLCKGGHNLNDANDLLYSNGSWRWFEGKRINNPNTHGTGCTLSSAIASNLAKGFSLETSVERAKEYISGALAAMLDLGKGSGPMDHAFALGGVFAEEAE
;
A
#
# COMPACT_ATOMS: atom_id res chain seq x y z
N ILE A 1 9.24 2.71 0.61
CA ILE A 1 9.85 1.74 1.54
C ILE A 1 10.06 2.32 2.95
N GLN A 2 10.47 3.59 3.09
CA GLN A 2 10.70 4.19 4.41
C GLN A 2 9.40 4.30 5.22
N ALA A 3 8.29 4.72 4.60
CA ALA A 3 6.97 4.74 5.23
C ALA A 3 6.53 3.32 5.63
N ASP A 4 6.79 2.33 4.77
CA ASP A 4 6.43 0.93 5.03
C ASP A 4 7.14 0.41 6.28
N LEU A 5 8.47 0.53 6.33
CA LEU A 5 9.27 0.03 7.46
C LEU A 5 8.91 0.72 8.78
N LYS A 6 8.73 2.06 8.76
CA LYS A 6 8.29 2.82 9.94
C LYS A 6 6.91 2.35 10.41
N THR A 7 5.95 2.25 9.49
CA THR A 7 4.59 1.80 9.79
C THR A 7 4.59 0.40 10.39
N MET A 8 5.28 -0.54 9.77
CA MET A 8 5.35 -1.94 10.23
C MET A 8 5.96 -2.02 11.62
N THR A 9 7.09 -1.32 11.86
CA THR A 9 7.75 -1.25 13.17
C THR A 9 6.81 -0.69 14.24
N MET A 10 6.13 0.42 13.96
CA MET A 10 5.18 1.04 14.89
C MET A 10 3.91 0.21 15.10
N ASN A 11 3.58 -0.69 14.19
CA ASN A 11 2.51 -1.68 14.37
C ASN A 11 3.01 -2.97 15.05
N GLY A 12 4.25 -3.00 15.57
CA GLY A 12 4.78 -4.09 16.40
C GLY A 12 5.17 -5.35 15.63
N VAL A 13 5.58 -5.23 14.37
CA VAL A 13 6.10 -6.35 13.58
C VAL A 13 7.54 -6.09 13.12
N PHE A 14 8.33 -7.15 12.98
CA PHE A 14 9.67 -7.07 12.42
C PHE A 14 9.57 -6.88 10.90
N ALA A 15 9.97 -5.71 10.42
CA ALA A 15 9.87 -5.35 9.01
C ALA A 15 11.13 -5.72 8.23
N MET A 16 10.95 -6.41 7.12
CA MET A 16 12.00 -6.74 6.16
C MET A 16 11.67 -6.11 4.81
N SER A 17 12.65 -5.94 3.95
CA SER A 17 12.44 -5.30 2.65
C SER A 17 13.20 -5.97 1.51
N ALA A 18 12.59 -5.99 0.34
CA ALA A 18 13.23 -6.22 -0.94
C ALA A 18 13.03 -4.96 -1.80
N VAL A 19 14.11 -4.31 -2.18
CA VAL A 19 14.10 -3.01 -2.85
C VAL A 19 14.01 -3.21 -4.36
N THR A 20 12.99 -2.64 -5.00
CA THR A 20 12.78 -2.66 -6.44
C THR A 20 13.49 -1.52 -7.17
N ALA A 21 13.53 -0.34 -6.53
CA ALA A 21 14.22 0.83 -7.04
C ALA A 21 14.70 1.73 -5.89
N LEU A 22 15.82 2.40 -6.11
CA LEU A 22 16.31 3.48 -5.27
C LEU A 22 15.87 4.81 -5.87
N THR A 23 15.39 5.74 -5.04
CA THR A 23 15.02 7.09 -5.46
C THR A 23 15.87 8.13 -4.75
N ALA A 24 16.43 9.08 -5.50
CA ALA A 24 16.92 10.33 -4.96
C ALA A 24 15.73 11.27 -4.82
N GLN A 25 15.07 11.24 -3.67
CA GLN A 25 13.78 11.88 -3.43
C GLN A 25 13.78 12.69 -2.14
N ASN A 26 13.10 13.84 -2.18
CA ASN A 26 12.77 14.64 -1.02
C ASN A 26 11.30 15.11 -1.09
N THR A 27 10.87 16.00 -0.19
CA THR A 27 9.48 16.48 -0.15
C THR A 27 9.08 17.33 -1.35
N THR A 28 10.03 17.82 -2.13
CA THR A 28 9.78 18.67 -3.32
C THR A 28 9.79 17.89 -4.64
N GLY A 29 10.27 16.64 -4.66
CA GLY A 29 10.26 15.81 -5.86
C GLY A 29 11.31 14.70 -5.90
N VAL A 30 11.35 14.02 -7.05
CA VAL A 30 12.29 12.94 -7.36
C VAL A 30 13.28 13.44 -8.41
N THR A 31 14.59 13.38 -8.11
CA THR A 31 15.66 13.84 -8.99
C THR A 31 16.44 12.71 -9.65
N GLY A 32 16.25 11.47 -9.20
CA GLY A 32 16.90 10.30 -9.80
C GLY A 32 16.21 9.01 -9.37
N ILE A 33 16.21 8.02 -10.26
CA ILE A 33 15.69 6.67 -10.02
C ILE A 33 16.71 5.67 -10.55
N MET A 34 17.00 4.65 -9.75
CA MET A 34 17.83 3.52 -10.14
C MET A 34 17.10 2.22 -9.81
N GLU A 35 16.65 1.51 -10.82
CA GLU A 35 16.05 0.18 -10.64
C GLU A 35 17.11 -0.88 -10.33
N VAL A 36 16.78 -1.84 -9.52
CA VAL A 36 17.59 -3.05 -9.36
C VAL A 36 17.27 -4.03 -10.50
N THR A 37 18.19 -4.96 -10.77
CA THR A 37 17.91 -6.00 -11.77
C THR A 37 16.89 -7.01 -11.21
N PRO A 38 16.05 -7.62 -12.07
CA PRO A 38 15.11 -8.68 -11.64
C PRO A 38 15.81 -9.83 -10.90
N ASP A 39 17.02 -10.21 -11.32
CA ASP A 39 17.79 -11.27 -10.66
C ASP A 39 18.23 -10.87 -9.25
N PHE A 40 18.69 -9.64 -9.07
CA PHE A 40 19.06 -9.17 -7.72
C PHE A 40 17.85 -9.02 -6.81
N LEU A 41 16.71 -8.58 -7.35
CA LEU A 41 15.45 -8.57 -6.61
C LEU A 41 15.04 -9.98 -6.17
N GLY A 42 15.17 -10.97 -7.05
CA GLY A 42 14.96 -12.37 -6.71
C GLY A 42 15.85 -12.83 -5.54
N GLN A 43 17.15 -12.49 -5.58
CA GLN A 43 18.08 -12.81 -4.50
C GLN A 43 17.69 -12.13 -3.17
N GLN A 44 17.22 -10.90 -3.18
CA GLN A 44 16.73 -10.22 -1.96
C GLN A 44 15.52 -10.94 -1.38
N ILE A 45 14.55 -11.33 -2.22
CA ILE A 45 13.36 -12.08 -1.79
C ILE A 45 13.78 -13.45 -1.22
N ASP A 46 14.66 -14.15 -1.92
CA ASP A 46 15.17 -15.45 -1.49
C ASP A 46 15.88 -15.37 -0.13
N ALA A 47 16.71 -14.34 0.07
CA ALA A 47 17.42 -14.12 1.34
C ALA A 47 16.45 -13.93 2.51
N VAL A 48 15.34 -13.21 2.31
CA VAL A 48 14.30 -13.02 3.34
C VAL A 48 13.55 -14.35 3.58
N PHE A 49 13.02 -14.98 2.54
CA PHE A 49 12.15 -16.14 2.70
C PHE A 49 12.86 -17.40 3.19
N THR A 50 14.18 -17.52 2.95
CA THR A 50 14.96 -18.70 3.39
C THR A 50 15.46 -18.59 4.83
N ASP A 51 15.41 -17.40 5.44
CA ASP A 51 15.85 -17.18 6.83
C ASP A 51 14.67 -16.80 7.74
N ILE A 52 14.11 -15.62 7.56
CA ILE A 52 12.95 -15.15 8.33
C ILE A 52 11.74 -15.11 7.39
N ARG A 53 10.96 -16.22 7.33
CA ARG A 53 9.78 -16.28 6.48
C ARG A 53 8.74 -15.22 6.90
N PRO A 54 8.28 -14.34 5.98
CA PRO A 54 7.25 -13.36 6.31
C PRO A 54 5.88 -14.01 6.52
N ASP A 55 5.11 -13.52 7.51
CA ASP A 55 3.71 -13.89 7.75
C ASP A 55 2.74 -13.09 6.86
N ALA A 56 3.18 -11.95 6.34
CA ALA A 56 2.47 -11.16 5.33
C ALA A 56 3.46 -10.42 4.43
N VAL A 57 3.01 -10.06 3.23
CA VAL A 57 3.82 -9.32 2.25
C VAL A 57 3.04 -8.09 1.81
N LYS A 58 3.67 -6.91 1.84
CA LYS A 58 3.12 -5.71 1.20
C LYS A 58 3.91 -5.38 -0.05
N ILE A 59 3.22 -5.16 -1.14
CA ILE A 59 3.79 -4.70 -2.41
C ILE A 59 3.25 -3.31 -2.71
N GLY A 60 4.17 -2.38 -2.95
CA GLY A 60 3.84 -1.03 -3.42
C GLY A 60 4.22 -0.84 -4.88
N MET A 61 4.85 0.29 -5.18
CA MET A 61 5.26 0.62 -6.55
C MET A 61 6.29 -0.36 -7.12
N VAL A 62 5.95 -0.96 -8.27
CA VAL A 62 6.87 -1.75 -9.10
C VAL A 62 6.74 -1.25 -10.54
N ALA A 63 7.81 -0.70 -11.11
CA ALA A 63 7.74 0.08 -12.34
C ALA A 63 7.87 -0.74 -13.63
N SER A 64 8.56 -1.90 -13.61
CA SER A 64 8.88 -2.67 -14.81
C SER A 64 8.30 -4.09 -14.82
N GLU A 65 7.99 -4.58 -16.02
CA GLU A 65 7.45 -5.93 -16.25
C GLU A 65 8.37 -7.02 -15.69
N GLY A 66 9.69 -6.89 -15.86
CA GLY A 66 10.66 -7.87 -15.39
C GLY A 66 10.70 -8.00 -13.86
N LEU A 67 10.56 -6.88 -13.15
CA LEU A 67 10.49 -6.87 -11.68
C LEU A 67 9.17 -7.49 -11.19
N ILE A 68 8.04 -7.16 -11.83
CA ILE A 68 6.72 -7.73 -11.53
C ILE A 68 6.74 -9.24 -11.71
N ALA A 69 7.24 -9.73 -12.84
CA ALA A 69 7.32 -11.16 -13.13
C ALA A 69 8.22 -11.89 -12.09
N ARG A 70 9.35 -11.28 -11.71
CA ARG A 70 10.25 -11.86 -10.71
C ARG A 70 9.62 -11.92 -9.33
N ILE A 71 8.91 -10.87 -8.89
CA ILE A 71 8.17 -10.88 -7.63
C ILE A 71 7.14 -12.01 -7.65
N ALA A 72 6.30 -12.05 -8.68
CA ALA A 72 5.24 -13.05 -8.79
C ALA A 72 5.81 -14.49 -8.79
N GLU A 73 6.90 -14.73 -9.51
CA GLU A 73 7.60 -16.01 -9.53
C GLU A 73 8.05 -16.44 -8.12
N ARG A 74 8.72 -15.54 -7.39
CA ARG A 74 9.22 -15.87 -6.05
C ARG A 74 8.11 -16.05 -5.03
N LEU A 75 7.06 -15.21 -5.06
CA LEU A 75 5.92 -15.37 -4.15
C LEU A 75 5.16 -16.68 -4.38
N ARG A 76 5.00 -17.11 -5.64
CA ARG A 76 4.44 -18.45 -5.96
C ARG A 76 5.35 -19.56 -5.46
N PHE A 77 6.66 -19.47 -5.70
CA PHE A 77 7.63 -20.48 -5.28
C PHE A 77 7.61 -20.70 -3.77
N TYR A 78 7.59 -19.61 -2.99
CA TYR A 78 7.56 -19.68 -1.54
C TYR A 78 6.14 -19.87 -0.97
N LYS A 79 5.10 -19.90 -1.80
CA LYS A 79 3.70 -19.95 -1.37
C LYS A 79 3.44 -18.87 -0.32
N ALA A 80 3.77 -17.63 -0.67
CA ALA A 80 3.58 -16.49 0.21
C ALA A 80 2.09 -16.27 0.48
N GLU A 81 1.76 -15.91 1.72
CA GLU A 81 0.40 -15.69 2.19
C GLU A 81 0.19 -14.22 2.58
N ASN A 82 -1.07 -13.82 2.79
CA ASN A 82 -1.43 -12.47 3.23
C ASN A 82 -0.76 -11.36 2.38
N ILE A 83 -0.82 -11.50 1.05
CA ILE A 83 -0.21 -10.56 0.12
C ILE A 83 -1.15 -9.36 -0.04
N VAL A 84 -0.71 -8.17 0.39
CA VAL A 84 -1.40 -6.89 0.20
C VAL A 84 -0.72 -6.13 -0.93
N VAL A 85 -1.45 -5.87 -2.01
CA VAL A 85 -0.93 -5.11 -3.16
C VAL A 85 -1.58 -3.73 -3.21
N ASP A 86 -0.76 -2.69 -3.08
CA ASP A 86 -1.15 -1.32 -3.39
C ASP A 86 -0.78 -1.05 -4.86
N PRO A 87 -1.74 -1.03 -5.79
CA PRO A 87 -1.47 -1.01 -7.22
C PRO A 87 -1.11 0.40 -7.70
N VAL A 88 0.00 0.93 -7.20
CA VAL A 88 0.44 2.30 -7.46
C VAL A 88 0.75 2.50 -8.94
N MET A 89 -0.13 3.18 -9.66
CA MET A 89 0.02 3.45 -11.10
C MET A 89 0.37 4.90 -11.40
N VAL A 90 -0.07 5.82 -10.53
CA VAL A 90 0.08 7.27 -10.72
C VAL A 90 0.59 7.89 -9.42
N ALA A 91 1.58 8.77 -9.51
CA ALA A 91 2.05 9.54 -8.35
C ALA A 91 0.97 10.52 -7.87
N THR A 92 1.06 10.97 -6.62
CA THR A 92 0.23 12.04 -6.08
C THR A 92 0.32 13.33 -6.89
N SER A 93 1.44 13.54 -7.59
CA SER A 93 1.66 14.64 -8.53
C SER A 93 0.94 14.49 -9.89
N GLY A 94 0.27 13.37 -10.15
CA GLY A 94 -0.34 13.02 -11.44
C GLY A 94 0.62 12.41 -12.46
N ALA A 95 1.91 12.26 -12.14
CA ALA A 95 2.88 11.63 -13.02
C ALA A 95 2.63 10.11 -13.07
N ARG A 96 2.61 9.55 -14.28
CA ARG A 96 2.51 8.11 -14.49
C ARG A 96 3.78 7.42 -13.98
N LEU A 97 3.65 6.47 -13.08
CA LEU A 97 4.77 5.77 -12.43
C LEU A 97 5.06 4.39 -13.04
N ILE A 98 4.18 3.89 -13.87
CA ILE A 98 4.25 2.55 -14.43
C ILE A 98 4.12 2.61 -15.96
N ALA A 99 4.93 1.84 -16.67
CA ALA A 99 4.84 1.70 -18.13
C ALA A 99 3.62 0.86 -18.54
N ASP A 100 3.13 1.02 -19.79
CA ASP A 100 1.95 0.29 -20.29
C ASP A 100 2.09 -1.24 -20.15
N GLY A 101 3.23 -1.79 -20.58
CA GLY A 101 3.52 -3.23 -20.44
C GLY A 101 3.56 -3.72 -19.00
N ALA A 102 3.96 -2.86 -18.06
CA ALA A 102 4.00 -3.21 -16.66
C ALA A 102 2.62 -3.24 -16.00
N VAL A 103 1.63 -2.44 -16.46
CA VAL A 103 0.24 -2.55 -16.01
C VAL A 103 -0.34 -3.92 -16.37
N GLU A 104 -0.12 -4.36 -17.61
CA GLU A 104 -0.59 -5.67 -18.06
C GLU A 104 0.11 -6.84 -17.32
N ALA A 105 1.42 -6.70 -17.06
CA ALA A 105 2.14 -7.66 -16.24
C ALA A 105 1.60 -7.69 -14.79
N LEU A 106 1.31 -6.53 -14.21
CA LEU A 106 0.71 -6.42 -12.89
C LEU A 106 -0.63 -7.18 -12.83
N LYS A 107 -1.54 -6.88 -13.77
CA LYS A 107 -2.85 -7.54 -13.88
C LYS A 107 -2.73 -9.06 -14.05
N ARG A 108 -1.84 -9.51 -14.92
CA ARG A 108 -1.69 -10.93 -15.26
C ARG A 108 -0.95 -11.73 -14.21
N GLU A 109 0.12 -11.18 -13.63
CA GLU A 109 1.07 -11.97 -12.84
C GLU A 109 0.92 -11.77 -11.33
N LEU A 110 0.66 -10.54 -10.89
CA LEU A 110 0.78 -10.17 -9.48
C LEU A 110 -0.56 -10.03 -8.78
N LEU A 111 -1.55 -9.36 -9.39
CA LEU A 111 -2.86 -9.16 -8.76
C LEU A 111 -3.58 -10.48 -8.42
N PRO A 112 -3.49 -11.57 -9.22
CA PRO A 112 -4.09 -12.86 -8.86
C PRO A 112 -3.45 -13.55 -7.65
N LEU A 113 -2.32 -13.05 -7.14
CA LEU A 113 -1.69 -13.56 -5.92
C LEU A 113 -2.10 -12.80 -4.66
N ALA A 114 -2.79 -11.69 -4.82
CA ALA A 114 -3.16 -10.84 -3.70
C ALA A 114 -4.25 -11.49 -2.84
N ALA A 115 -4.12 -11.34 -1.52
CA ALA A 115 -5.23 -11.53 -0.59
C ALA A 115 -6.09 -10.26 -0.53
N LEU A 116 -5.45 -9.09 -0.71
CA LEU A 116 -6.10 -7.79 -0.70
C LEU A 116 -5.46 -6.85 -1.72
N LEU A 117 -6.28 -6.16 -2.51
CA LEU A 117 -5.89 -5.00 -3.32
C LEU A 117 -6.37 -3.72 -2.64
N THR A 118 -5.54 -2.66 -2.69
CA THR A 118 -5.89 -1.37 -2.07
C THR A 118 -5.88 -0.21 -3.10
N PRO A 119 -6.66 -0.28 -4.19
CA PRO A 119 -6.69 0.77 -5.20
C PRO A 119 -7.34 2.05 -4.66
N ASN A 120 -6.85 3.21 -5.09
CA ASN A 120 -7.61 4.46 -5.04
C ASN A 120 -8.64 4.49 -6.18
N ILE A 121 -9.52 5.52 -6.22
CA ILE A 121 -10.58 5.61 -7.25
C ILE A 121 -10.00 5.59 -8.67
N PRO A 122 -9.00 6.41 -9.06
CA PRO A 122 -8.40 6.32 -10.39
C PRO A 122 -7.80 4.94 -10.72
N GLU A 123 -7.18 4.28 -9.76
CA GLU A 123 -6.63 2.93 -9.92
C GLU A 123 -7.76 1.89 -10.06
N ALA A 124 -8.83 2.02 -9.28
CA ALA A 124 -10.01 1.17 -9.39
C ALA A 124 -10.71 1.33 -10.75
N GLU A 125 -10.79 2.55 -11.30
CA GLU A 125 -11.29 2.80 -12.66
C GLU A 125 -10.46 2.07 -13.72
N VAL A 126 -9.12 2.10 -13.61
CA VAL A 126 -8.22 1.38 -14.53
C VAL A 126 -8.37 -0.14 -14.40
N LEU A 127 -8.47 -0.66 -13.17
CA LEU A 127 -8.59 -2.09 -12.94
C LEU A 127 -9.96 -2.64 -13.32
N SER A 128 -11.03 -1.90 -13.05
CA SER A 128 -12.39 -2.31 -13.37
C SER A 128 -12.82 -1.95 -14.78
N GLU A 129 -12.09 -1.09 -15.48
CA GLU A 129 -12.48 -0.49 -16.76
C GLU A 129 -13.86 0.20 -16.70
N MET A 130 -14.16 0.76 -15.52
CA MET A 130 -15.43 1.47 -15.26
C MET A 130 -15.12 2.88 -14.77
N LYS A 131 -16.05 3.82 -15.04
CA LYS A 131 -16.04 5.12 -14.37
C LYS A 131 -16.72 5.01 -13.01
N ILE A 132 -16.16 5.71 -12.03
CA ILE A 132 -16.65 5.73 -10.66
C ILE A 132 -17.08 7.16 -10.34
N SER A 133 -18.39 7.38 -10.33
CA SER A 133 -19.01 8.68 -10.11
C SER A 133 -19.69 8.79 -8.74
N ASP A 134 -20.06 7.67 -8.15
CA ASP A 134 -20.75 7.60 -6.87
C ASP A 134 -20.40 6.32 -6.08
N ALA A 135 -21.05 6.15 -4.93
CA ALA A 135 -20.84 5.00 -4.05
C ALA A 135 -21.27 3.66 -4.66
N GLU A 136 -22.30 3.67 -5.51
CA GLU A 136 -22.80 2.46 -6.18
C GLU A 136 -21.82 1.99 -7.25
N ASP A 137 -21.27 2.92 -8.03
CA ASP A 137 -20.21 2.63 -9.01
C ASP A 137 -18.97 2.07 -8.32
N MET A 138 -18.62 2.59 -7.12
CA MET A 138 -17.49 2.13 -6.33
C MET A 138 -17.67 0.68 -5.86
N ILE A 139 -18.91 0.30 -5.47
CA ILE A 139 -19.25 -1.09 -5.12
C ILE A 139 -19.13 -1.99 -6.34
N LYS A 140 -19.71 -1.62 -7.48
CA LYS A 140 -19.64 -2.38 -8.73
C LYS A 140 -18.21 -2.57 -9.22
N ALA A 141 -17.39 -1.53 -9.14
CA ALA A 141 -15.97 -1.60 -9.50
C ALA A 141 -15.19 -2.56 -8.58
N ALA A 142 -15.40 -2.46 -7.26
CA ALA A 142 -14.76 -3.36 -6.30
C ALA A 142 -15.20 -4.82 -6.49
N GLU A 143 -16.49 -5.07 -6.75
CA GLU A 143 -17.02 -6.40 -7.09
C GLU A 143 -16.38 -6.96 -8.35
N LYS A 144 -16.31 -6.17 -9.44
CA LYS A 144 -15.69 -6.58 -10.70
C LYS A 144 -14.21 -6.93 -10.51
N ILE A 145 -13.44 -6.09 -9.82
CA ILE A 145 -12.02 -6.33 -9.53
C ILE A 145 -11.87 -7.60 -8.69
N SER A 146 -12.68 -7.76 -7.64
CA SER A 146 -12.66 -8.95 -6.79
C SER A 146 -12.96 -10.22 -7.57
N GLY A 147 -13.95 -10.20 -8.45
CA GLY A 147 -14.29 -11.33 -9.32
C GLY A 147 -13.21 -11.66 -10.34
N GLU A 148 -12.53 -10.68 -10.88
CA GLU A 148 -11.47 -10.86 -11.89
C GLU A 148 -10.19 -11.45 -11.28
N TYR A 149 -9.78 -10.97 -10.11
CA TYR A 149 -8.50 -11.39 -9.49
C TYR A 149 -8.66 -12.40 -8.35
N GLY A 150 -9.89 -12.68 -7.91
CA GLY A 150 -10.17 -13.67 -6.86
C GLY A 150 -9.72 -13.24 -5.46
N CYS A 151 -9.70 -11.93 -5.16
CA CYS A 151 -9.19 -11.38 -3.91
C CYS A 151 -10.14 -10.34 -3.30
N ALA A 152 -9.91 -9.96 -2.06
CA ALA A 152 -10.59 -8.81 -1.45
C ALA A 152 -10.08 -7.48 -2.05
N VAL A 153 -10.94 -6.44 -2.02
CA VAL A 153 -10.63 -5.12 -2.56
C VAL A 153 -11.00 -4.05 -1.55
N LEU A 154 -10.03 -3.25 -1.12
CA LEU A 154 -10.25 -2.03 -0.37
C LEU A 154 -10.14 -0.84 -1.31
N CYS A 155 -11.26 -0.39 -1.85
CA CYS A 155 -11.31 0.80 -2.68
C CYS A 155 -11.22 2.05 -1.79
N LYS A 156 -10.10 2.80 -1.91
CA LYS A 156 -9.82 3.97 -1.07
C LYS A 156 -10.63 5.17 -1.53
N GLY A 157 -11.37 5.79 -0.64
CA GLY A 157 -12.10 7.04 -0.86
C GLY A 157 -11.20 8.29 -0.89
N GLY A 158 -11.79 9.46 -0.75
CA GLY A 158 -11.04 10.72 -0.60
C GLY A 158 -10.77 11.49 -1.90
N HIS A 159 -11.16 10.98 -3.06
CA HIS A 159 -11.04 11.67 -4.36
C HIS A 159 -12.36 12.35 -4.76
N ASN A 160 -12.89 13.25 -3.92
CA ASN A 160 -14.10 14.07 -4.15
C ASN A 160 -15.46 13.35 -4.12
N LEU A 161 -15.55 12.05 -3.90
CA LEU A 161 -16.85 11.35 -3.91
C LEU A 161 -17.48 11.21 -2.52
N ASN A 162 -16.69 11.04 -1.49
CA ASN A 162 -17.12 11.01 -0.08
C ASN A 162 -15.91 11.41 0.76
N ASP A 163 -16.08 11.86 1.98
CA ASP A 163 -15.01 12.14 2.93
C ASP A 163 -13.87 11.12 2.83
N ALA A 164 -13.21 10.67 3.81
CA ALA A 164 -12.17 9.64 3.77
C ALA A 164 -12.76 8.21 3.95
N ASN A 165 -13.94 7.94 3.40
CA ASN A 165 -14.60 6.63 3.52
C ASN A 165 -14.03 5.63 2.52
N ASP A 166 -13.61 4.47 3.00
CA ASP A 166 -13.09 3.38 2.18
C ASP A 166 -14.09 2.22 2.13
N LEU A 167 -14.21 1.58 0.97
CA LEU A 167 -15.08 0.44 0.73
C LEU A 167 -14.28 -0.85 0.68
N LEU A 168 -14.50 -1.75 1.61
CA LEU A 168 -13.99 -3.12 1.54
C LEU A 168 -15.06 -4.02 0.89
N TYR A 169 -14.68 -4.70 -0.19
CA TYR A 169 -15.44 -5.78 -0.80
C TYR A 169 -14.71 -7.10 -0.58
N SER A 170 -15.39 -8.08 -0.03
CA SER A 170 -14.81 -9.40 0.27
C SER A 170 -15.91 -10.46 0.34
N ASN A 171 -15.67 -11.63 -0.24
CA ASN A 171 -16.56 -12.80 -0.17
C ASN A 171 -18.03 -12.51 -0.58
N GLY A 172 -18.23 -11.70 -1.62
CA GLY A 172 -19.56 -11.37 -2.13
C GLY A 172 -20.33 -10.36 -1.28
N SER A 173 -19.68 -9.71 -0.31
CA SER A 173 -20.26 -8.68 0.54
C SER A 173 -19.36 -7.46 0.62
N TRP A 174 -19.93 -6.34 1.03
CA TRP A 174 -19.19 -5.10 1.17
C TRP A 174 -19.46 -4.41 2.51
N ARG A 175 -18.47 -3.63 2.98
CA ARG A 175 -18.55 -2.81 4.19
C ARG A 175 -17.84 -1.48 3.97
N TRP A 176 -18.47 -0.39 4.40
CA TRP A 176 -17.85 0.92 4.48
C TRP A 176 -17.08 1.10 5.78
N PHE A 177 -15.89 1.65 5.68
CA PHE A 177 -15.09 2.12 6.79
C PHE A 177 -15.09 3.64 6.74
N GLU A 178 -15.83 4.25 7.63
CA GLU A 178 -15.91 5.72 7.72
C GLU A 178 -14.58 6.32 8.13
N GLY A 179 -14.29 7.51 7.62
CA GLY A 179 -13.12 8.29 7.96
C GLY A 179 -13.41 9.77 7.81
N LYS A 180 -12.92 10.57 8.75
CA LYS A 180 -12.96 12.03 8.63
C LYS A 180 -11.72 12.52 7.89
N ARG A 181 -11.92 13.41 6.94
CA ARG A 181 -10.80 14.06 6.26
C ARG A 181 -10.04 14.93 7.25
N ILE A 182 -8.77 14.62 7.44
CA ILE A 182 -7.84 15.42 8.25
C ILE A 182 -7.17 16.41 7.31
N ASN A 183 -7.30 17.70 7.61
CA ASN A 183 -6.69 18.75 6.80
C ASN A 183 -5.21 18.90 7.13
N ASN A 184 -4.40 17.99 6.61
CA ASN A 184 -2.94 17.99 6.72
C ASN A 184 -2.35 18.07 5.30
N PRO A 185 -1.49 19.07 4.99
CA PRO A 185 -0.82 19.18 3.69
C PRO A 185 0.21 18.07 3.48
N ASN A 186 0.70 17.46 4.56
CA ASN A 186 1.73 16.43 4.56
C ASN A 186 1.12 15.03 4.43
N THR A 187 0.73 14.68 3.22
CA THR A 187 0.02 13.42 2.89
C THR A 187 0.89 12.43 2.13
N HIS A 188 2.19 12.71 1.97
CA HIS A 188 3.09 11.81 1.26
C HIS A 188 3.18 10.46 1.97
N GLY A 189 2.90 9.38 1.23
CA GLY A 189 2.99 8.01 1.75
C GLY A 189 1.73 7.50 2.46
N THR A 190 0.59 8.21 2.43
CA THR A 190 -0.67 7.75 3.05
C THR A 190 -1.12 6.38 2.55
N GLY A 191 -1.12 6.13 1.23
CA GLY A 191 -1.45 4.83 0.65
C GLY A 191 -0.52 3.72 1.13
N CYS A 192 0.81 3.97 1.08
CA CYS A 192 1.81 3.03 1.57
C CYS A 192 1.62 2.74 3.06
N THR A 193 1.36 3.76 3.88
CA THR A 193 1.11 3.60 5.32
C THR A 193 -0.13 2.74 5.58
N LEU A 194 -1.25 3.02 4.89
CA LEU A 194 -2.48 2.23 5.06
C LEU A 194 -2.25 0.75 4.71
N SER A 195 -1.71 0.48 3.52
CA SER A 195 -1.47 -0.90 3.05
C SER A 195 -0.46 -1.65 3.93
N SER A 196 0.57 -0.98 4.44
CA SER A 196 1.56 -1.57 5.35
C SER A 196 0.99 -1.84 6.74
N ALA A 197 0.13 -0.96 7.27
CA ALA A 197 -0.56 -1.20 8.53
C ALA A 197 -1.54 -2.37 8.43
N ILE A 198 -2.25 -2.52 7.29
CA ILE A 198 -3.10 -3.69 7.02
C ILE A 198 -2.26 -4.96 7.00
N ALA A 199 -1.16 -5.00 6.23
CA ALA A 199 -0.27 -6.15 6.16
C ALA A 199 0.30 -6.52 7.54
N SER A 200 0.67 -5.53 8.36
CA SER A 200 1.13 -5.76 9.73
C SER A 200 0.08 -6.42 10.62
N ASN A 201 -1.18 -6.02 10.48
CA ASN A 201 -2.25 -6.60 11.29
C ASN A 201 -2.62 -8.01 10.79
N LEU A 202 -2.60 -8.26 9.48
CA LEU A 202 -2.75 -9.61 8.92
C LEU A 202 -1.63 -10.54 9.40
N ALA A 203 -0.37 -10.09 9.41
CA ALA A 203 0.77 -10.84 9.93
C ALA A 203 0.61 -11.24 11.40
N LYS A 204 -0.11 -10.44 12.19
CA LYS A 204 -0.46 -10.73 13.60
C LYS A 204 -1.68 -11.65 13.75
N GLY A 205 -2.31 -12.09 12.65
CA GLY A 205 -3.46 -12.99 12.66
C GLY A 205 -4.82 -12.31 12.87
N PHE A 206 -4.92 -10.97 12.77
CA PHE A 206 -6.22 -10.31 12.79
C PHE A 206 -7.02 -10.60 11.52
N SER A 207 -8.35 -10.57 11.63
CA SER A 207 -9.23 -10.66 10.47
C SER A 207 -8.99 -9.48 9.51
N LEU A 208 -9.41 -9.63 8.25
CA LEU A 208 -9.24 -8.58 7.24
C LEU A 208 -9.95 -7.28 7.66
N GLU A 209 -11.19 -7.37 8.13
CA GLU A 209 -11.97 -6.22 8.58
C GLU A 209 -11.29 -5.50 9.75
N THR A 210 -10.85 -6.26 10.76
CA THR A 210 -10.12 -5.71 11.92
C THR A 210 -8.79 -5.09 11.49
N SER A 211 -8.10 -5.70 10.52
CA SER A 211 -6.84 -5.17 9.98
C SER A 211 -7.03 -3.84 9.27
N VAL A 212 -8.12 -3.69 8.49
CA VAL A 212 -8.48 -2.42 7.84
C VAL A 212 -8.86 -1.36 8.88
N GLU A 213 -9.70 -1.70 9.86
CA GLU A 213 -10.14 -0.78 10.92
C GLU A 213 -8.95 -0.21 11.70
N ARG A 214 -8.06 -1.08 12.19
CA ARG A 214 -6.83 -0.69 12.90
C ARG A 214 -5.88 0.14 12.04
N ALA A 215 -5.77 -0.17 10.75
CA ALA A 215 -4.95 0.59 9.83
C ALA A 215 -5.50 2.01 9.58
N LYS A 216 -6.84 2.16 9.52
CA LYS A 216 -7.49 3.48 9.43
C LYS A 216 -7.30 4.30 10.70
N GLU A 217 -7.38 3.70 11.87
CA GLU A 217 -7.07 4.38 13.13
C GLU A 217 -5.61 4.86 13.15
N TYR A 218 -4.68 3.98 12.80
CA TYR A 218 -3.25 4.31 12.77
C TYR A 218 -2.93 5.47 11.82
N ILE A 219 -3.41 5.42 10.57
CA ILE A 219 -3.15 6.50 9.61
C ILE A 219 -3.81 7.82 10.02
N SER A 220 -4.98 7.76 10.65
CA SER A 220 -5.67 8.94 11.18
C SER A 220 -4.86 9.59 12.31
N GLY A 221 -4.31 8.81 13.22
CA GLY A 221 -3.40 9.29 14.26
C GLY A 221 -2.13 9.94 13.68
N ALA A 222 -1.50 9.26 12.73
CA ALA A 222 -0.29 9.77 12.07
C ALA A 222 -0.51 11.08 11.29
N LEU A 223 -1.70 11.28 10.70
CA LEU A 223 -2.09 12.52 10.04
C LEU A 223 -2.46 13.61 11.06
N ALA A 224 -3.14 13.26 12.15
CA ALA A 224 -3.57 14.20 13.18
C ALA A 224 -2.41 14.79 14.00
N ALA A 225 -1.28 14.11 14.04
CA ALA A 225 -0.06 14.61 14.71
C ALA A 225 0.58 15.82 14.04
N MET A 226 0.15 16.16 12.80
CA MET A 226 0.52 17.41 12.08
C MET A 226 2.03 17.64 11.96
N LEU A 227 2.84 16.58 11.81
CA LEU A 227 4.28 16.69 11.60
C LEU A 227 4.55 17.56 10.36
N ASP A 228 5.36 18.60 10.50
CA ASP A 228 5.68 19.55 9.43
C ASP A 228 7.18 19.58 9.15
N LEU A 229 7.60 18.73 8.22
CA LEU A 229 9.01 18.59 7.82
C LEU A 229 9.17 18.76 6.32
N GLY A 230 10.16 19.53 5.93
CA GLY A 230 10.52 19.74 4.54
C GLY A 230 9.91 21.01 3.94
N LYS A 231 9.99 21.14 2.60
CA LYS A 231 9.54 22.34 1.86
C LYS A 231 8.37 22.08 0.92
N GLY A 232 7.95 20.83 0.79
CA GLY A 232 6.86 20.36 -0.05
C GLY A 232 5.88 19.49 0.73
N SER A 233 5.22 18.52 0.07
CA SER A 233 4.37 17.55 0.78
C SER A 233 5.24 16.64 1.65
N GLY A 234 5.23 16.90 2.95
CA GLY A 234 6.06 16.21 3.94
C GLY A 234 5.51 14.83 4.33
N PRO A 235 6.26 14.09 5.17
CA PRO A 235 5.82 12.82 5.72
C PRO A 235 4.79 13.02 6.84
N MET A 236 4.01 11.97 7.10
CA MET A 236 3.22 11.88 8.32
C MET A 236 4.09 11.48 9.51
N ASP A 237 3.63 11.71 10.72
CA ASP A 237 4.27 11.22 11.92
C ASP A 237 3.91 9.74 12.16
N HIS A 238 4.74 8.84 11.67
CA HIS A 238 4.54 7.41 11.88
C HIS A 238 4.73 6.99 13.35
N ALA A 239 5.42 7.82 14.15
CA ALA A 239 5.74 7.55 15.56
C ALA A 239 4.81 8.27 16.55
N PHE A 240 3.69 8.82 16.10
CA PHE A 240 2.77 9.64 16.90
C PHE A 240 2.32 9.01 18.23
N ALA A 241 2.33 7.69 18.33
CA ALA A 241 1.95 6.94 19.53
C ALA A 241 3.16 6.33 20.26
N LEU A 242 4.39 6.68 19.85
CA LEU A 242 5.61 6.20 20.52
C LEU A 242 5.73 6.87 21.89
N GLY A 243 5.89 6.05 22.92
CA GLY A 243 6.11 6.48 24.30
C GLY A 243 7.34 5.86 24.90
N GLY A 244 7.74 6.35 26.09
CA GLY A 244 8.88 5.86 26.87
C GLY A 244 10.11 6.75 26.73
N VAL A 245 11.13 6.43 27.53
CA VAL A 245 12.33 7.26 27.74
C VAL A 245 13.11 7.62 26.47
N PHE A 246 12.99 6.82 25.42
CA PHE A 246 13.65 7.09 24.13
C PHE A 246 12.86 8.00 23.21
N ALA A 247 11.63 8.39 23.58
CA ALA A 247 10.79 9.32 22.84
C ALA A 247 10.74 10.70 23.50
N GLU A 248 11.37 10.86 24.65
CA GLU A 248 11.45 12.14 25.37
C GLU A 248 12.39 13.11 24.65
N GLU A 249 11.95 14.37 24.51
CA GLU A 249 12.81 15.44 24.00
C GLU A 249 13.67 16.02 25.14
N ALA A 250 14.85 16.54 24.81
CA ALA A 250 15.67 17.25 25.77
C ALA A 250 15.00 18.59 26.15
N GLU A 251 15.03 18.96 27.44
CA GLU A 251 14.56 20.25 27.94
C GLU A 251 15.36 21.44 27.38
#